data_988ccedec4108a77df91f3c09dbe2d86
#
_entry.id   988ccedec4108a77df91f3c09dbe2d86
#
_cell.length_a   1.000
_cell.length_b   1.000
_cell.length_c   1.000
_cell.angle_alpha   90.00
_cell.angle_beta   90.00
_cell.angle_gamma   90.00
#
_symmetry.space_group_name_H-M   'P 1'
#
loop_
_entity.id
_entity.type
_entity.pdbx_description
1 polymer ?
#
loop_
_entity_poly.entity_id
_entity_poly.type
_entity_poly.pdbx_seq_one_letter_code
_entity_poly.pdbx_strand_id
1 'polypeptide(L)'
;MKSPLLILALLFSSIFSLSAQTRLGTVPRSINRADNPYYALDSILLGEEYSNTYMGVAMITKNALGGSAACLRSNYDSVRKRYELVYLVYNHDRKGREKVKTYRCTIPSDTFLELSELITNAVYASAPGSVVFGADGVFYEFLSGESISAVCWWPSLQSDSNCGRLVSLFQKLQNAVRDNDSESIEELRPEIKSLTEVFEKLRAPIED
;
A
#
# COMPACT_ATOMS: atom_id res chain seq x y z
N MET A 1 44.02 -22.11 0.97
CA MET A 1 43.95 -20.70 0.49
C MET A 1 42.53 -20.41 0.08
N LYS A 2 41.81 -19.57 0.85
CA LYS A 2 40.44 -19.16 0.50
C LYS A 2 40.53 -18.08 -0.56
N SER A 3 39.85 -18.28 -1.69
CA SER A 3 39.91 -17.42 -2.87
C SER A 3 39.46 -15.98 -2.51
N PRO A 4 40.29 -14.95 -2.84
CA PRO A 4 39.92 -13.56 -2.59
C PRO A 4 38.63 -13.11 -3.33
N LEU A 5 38.27 -13.87 -4.40
CA LEU A 5 37.02 -13.63 -5.14
C LEU A 5 35.75 -13.87 -4.29
N LEU A 6 35.80 -14.83 -3.35
CA LEU A 6 34.66 -15.13 -2.47
C LEU A 6 34.40 -14.03 -1.46
N ILE A 7 35.48 -13.41 -0.97
CA ILE A 7 35.37 -12.28 -0.03
C ILE A 7 34.84 -11.03 -0.74
N LEU A 8 35.26 -10.81 -1.98
CA LEU A 8 34.76 -9.68 -2.79
C LEU A 8 33.26 -9.83 -3.12
N ALA A 9 32.81 -11.04 -3.44
CA ALA A 9 31.40 -11.33 -3.71
C ALA A 9 30.52 -11.13 -2.47
N LEU A 10 31.02 -11.49 -1.27
CA LEU A 10 30.31 -11.28 -0.01
C LEU A 10 30.26 -9.80 0.38
N LEU A 11 31.31 -9.02 0.08
CA LEU A 11 31.33 -7.58 0.30
C LEU A 11 30.39 -6.85 -0.67
N PHE A 12 30.32 -7.26 -1.93
CA PHE A 12 29.36 -6.69 -2.90
C PHE A 12 27.92 -7.04 -2.56
N SER A 13 27.63 -8.25 -2.09
CA SER A 13 26.25 -8.60 -1.65
C SER A 13 25.83 -7.85 -0.41
N SER A 14 26.74 -7.49 0.49
CA SER A 14 26.43 -6.68 1.68
C SER A 14 26.22 -5.19 1.38
N ILE A 15 26.83 -4.68 0.30
CA ILE A 15 26.63 -3.25 -0.11
C ILE A 15 25.26 -3.07 -0.79
N PHE A 16 24.77 -4.06 -1.52
CA PHE A 16 23.40 -4.00 -2.10
C PHE A 16 22.28 -4.20 -1.07
N SER A 17 22.58 -4.78 0.09
CA SER A 17 21.59 -4.96 1.18
C SER A 17 21.35 -3.70 2.02
N LEU A 18 22.10 -2.63 1.82
CA LEU A 18 22.13 -1.45 2.69
C LEU A 18 21.32 -0.24 2.19
N SER A 19 20.74 -0.28 0.99
CA SER A 19 19.79 0.76 0.61
C SER A 19 18.37 0.36 1.01
N ALA A 20 18.14 0.38 2.31
CA ALA A 20 16.80 0.23 2.82
C ALA A 20 15.92 1.33 2.23
N GLN A 21 14.76 0.93 1.73
CA GLN A 21 13.79 1.88 1.23
C GLN A 21 13.25 2.71 2.39
N THR A 22 13.81 3.90 2.59
CA THR A 22 13.40 4.84 3.63
C THR A 22 12.30 5.77 3.16
N ARG A 23 12.09 5.90 1.84
CA ARG A 23 11.06 6.71 1.21
C ARG A 23 10.20 5.86 0.28
N LEU A 24 8.93 6.22 0.21
CA LEU A 24 8.03 5.70 -0.81
C LEU A 24 8.48 6.20 -2.19
N GLY A 25 8.43 5.33 -3.19
CA GLY A 25 8.67 5.73 -4.58
C GLY A 25 7.38 6.17 -5.25
N THR A 26 7.45 7.20 -6.10
CA THR A 26 6.32 7.62 -6.93
C THR A 26 6.25 6.79 -8.19
N VAL A 27 5.09 6.26 -8.50
CA VAL A 27 4.80 5.60 -9.78
C VAL A 27 3.62 6.30 -10.45
N PRO A 28 3.81 6.81 -11.69
CA PRO A 28 2.69 7.27 -12.49
C PRO A 28 1.73 6.11 -12.72
N ARG A 29 0.46 6.31 -12.40
CA ARG A 29 -0.56 5.31 -12.63
C ARG A 29 -1.06 5.42 -14.07
N SER A 30 -0.83 4.40 -14.88
CA SER A 30 -1.45 4.33 -16.19
C SER A 30 -2.92 3.96 -16.02
N ILE A 31 -3.80 4.90 -16.36
CA ILE A 31 -5.26 4.69 -16.44
C ILE A 31 -5.59 3.87 -17.69
N ASN A 32 -4.63 3.76 -18.63
CA ASN A 32 -4.87 3.06 -19.88
C ASN A 32 -4.78 1.54 -19.68
N ARG A 33 -5.88 0.85 -19.98
CA ARG A 33 -6.00 -0.61 -19.92
C ARG A 33 -4.87 -1.35 -20.65
N ALA A 34 -4.41 -0.79 -21.78
CA ALA A 34 -3.40 -1.42 -22.62
C ALA A 34 -1.99 -1.40 -21.99
N ASP A 35 -1.71 -0.41 -21.14
CA ASP A 35 -0.37 -0.16 -20.60
C ASP A 35 -0.19 -0.68 -19.17
N ASN A 36 -1.28 -1.12 -18.51
CA ASN A 36 -1.24 -1.64 -17.16
C ASN A 36 -1.40 -3.17 -17.15
N PRO A 37 -0.33 -3.95 -16.98
CA PRO A 37 -0.39 -5.41 -16.95
C PRO A 37 -1.23 -5.96 -15.78
N TYR A 38 -1.49 -5.13 -14.77
CA TYR A 38 -2.30 -5.48 -13.59
C TYR A 38 -3.73 -4.94 -13.67
N TYR A 39 -4.13 -4.36 -14.81
CA TYR A 39 -5.45 -3.71 -14.93
C TYR A 39 -6.62 -4.60 -14.51
N ALA A 40 -6.62 -5.86 -14.96
CA ALA A 40 -7.68 -6.81 -14.60
C ALA A 40 -7.74 -7.06 -13.09
N LEU A 41 -6.58 -7.18 -12.45
CA LEU A 41 -6.48 -7.36 -11.00
C LEU A 41 -6.90 -6.10 -10.25
N ASP A 42 -6.44 -4.94 -10.70
CA ASP A 42 -6.80 -3.64 -10.11
C ASP A 42 -8.32 -3.39 -10.22
N SER A 43 -8.96 -3.73 -11.35
CA SER A 43 -10.41 -3.60 -11.51
C SER A 43 -11.20 -4.52 -10.58
N ILE A 44 -10.69 -5.73 -10.30
CA ILE A 44 -11.28 -6.65 -9.32
C ILE A 44 -11.16 -6.08 -7.91
N LEU A 45 -9.98 -5.58 -7.54
CA LEU A 45 -9.69 -5.12 -6.19
C LEU A 45 -10.30 -3.75 -5.87
N LEU A 46 -10.31 -2.86 -6.84
CA LEU A 46 -10.77 -1.48 -6.66
C LEU A 46 -12.23 -1.29 -7.06
N GLY A 47 -12.75 -2.15 -7.95
CA GLY A 47 -14.08 -2.03 -8.56
C GLY A 47 -14.09 -1.07 -9.75
N GLU A 48 -15.08 -1.22 -10.64
CA GLU A 48 -15.22 -0.36 -11.83
C GLU A 48 -15.52 1.11 -11.47
N GLU A 49 -16.14 1.35 -10.32
CA GLU A 49 -16.46 2.69 -9.81
C GLU A 49 -15.24 3.49 -9.36
N TYR A 50 -14.08 2.84 -9.22
CA TYR A 50 -12.84 3.52 -8.80
C TYR A 50 -12.28 4.45 -9.88
N SER A 51 -12.80 4.37 -11.10
CA SER A 51 -12.32 5.14 -12.23
C SER A 51 -12.86 6.57 -12.33
N ASN A 52 -13.94 6.93 -11.62
CA ASN A 52 -14.64 8.17 -11.98
C ASN A 52 -14.87 9.22 -10.89
N THR A 53 -14.80 8.93 -9.59
CA THR A 53 -15.13 9.96 -8.57
C THR A 53 -14.65 9.65 -7.15
N TYR A 54 -13.69 8.77 -6.98
CA TYR A 54 -13.38 8.28 -5.65
C TYR A 54 -12.44 9.21 -4.88
N MET A 55 -12.96 9.84 -3.82
CA MET A 55 -12.17 10.56 -2.82
C MET A 55 -11.61 9.61 -1.74
N GLY A 56 -11.46 8.35 -2.04
CA GLY A 56 -10.99 7.36 -1.10
C GLY A 56 -9.51 7.06 -1.21
N VAL A 57 -9.04 6.29 -0.26
CA VAL A 57 -7.66 5.81 -0.20
C VAL A 57 -7.63 4.29 -0.19
N ALA A 58 -6.58 3.74 -0.79
CA ALA A 58 -6.38 2.31 -0.78
C ALA A 58 -4.92 1.94 -0.61
N MET A 59 -4.69 0.78 0.01
CA MET A 59 -3.42 0.07 -0.08
C MET A 59 -3.65 -1.25 -0.80
N ILE A 60 -2.92 -1.46 -1.88
CA ILE A 60 -2.89 -2.72 -2.62
C ILE A 60 -1.60 -3.46 -2.28
N THR A 61 -1.73 -4.74 -2.00
CA THR A 61 -0.61 -5.65 -1.79
C THR A 61 -0.60 -6.65 -2.95
N LYS A 62 0.52 -6.73 -3.67
CA LYS A 62 0.69 -7.65 -4.81
C LYS A 62 1.93 -8.50 -4.60
N ASN A 63 1.82 -9.80 -4.81
CA ASN A 63 3.00 -10.67 -4.86
C ASN A 63 3.66 -10.53 -6.23
N ALA A 64 4.98 -10.32 -6.27
CA ALA A 64 5.75 -10.14 -7.51
C ALA A 64 5.66 -11.36 -8.44
N LEU A 65 5.54 -12.57 -7.88
CA LEU A 65 5.38 -13.81 -8.64
C LEU A 65 3.93 -14.10 -9.04
N GLY A 66 3.00 -13.20 -8.73
CA GLY A 66 1.57 -13.39 -8.97
C GLY A 66 0.90 -14.36 -7.99
N GLY A 67 -0.34 -14.74 -8.29
CA GLY A 67 -1.11 -15.76 -7.55
C GLY A 67 -1.92 -15.25 -6.36
N SER A 68 -1.51 -14.16 -5.71
CA SER A 68 -2.29 -13.55 -4.64
C SER A 68 -2.13 -12.03 -4.61
N ALA A 69 -3.21 -11.35 -4.26
CA ALA A 69 -3.21 -9.92 -4.01
C ALA A 69 -4.26 -9.57 -2.96
N ALA A 70 -4.10 -8.42 -2.34
CA ALA A 70 -5.08 -7.91 -1.40
C ALA A 70 -5.23 -6.40 -1.55
N CYS A 71 -6.39 -5.88 -1.18
CA CYS A 71 -6.66 -4.45 -1.17
C CYS A 71 -7.42 -4.10 0.11
N LEU A 72 -6.90 -3.15 0.87
CA LEU A 72 -7.68 -2.44 1.88
C LEU A 72 -8.04 -1.07 1.31
N ARG A 73 -9.31 -0.76 1.23
CA ARG A 73 -9.80 0.53 0.72
C ARG A 73 -10.85 1.12 1.63
N SER A 74 -10.90 2.43 1.68
CA SER A 74 -12.01 3.15 2.28
C SER A 74 -13.19 3.20 1.31
N ASN A 75 -14.39 3.25 1.84
CA ASN A 75 -15.62 3.31 1.06
C ASN A 75 -16.69 4.13 1.80
N TYR A 76 -17.51 4.86 1.05
CA TYR A 76 -18.73 5.46 1.57
C TYR A 76 -19.95 4.72 1.03
N ASP A 77 -20.67 4.03 1.92
CA ASP A 77 -21.94 3.40 1.57
C ASP A 77 -23.05 4.47 1.54
N SER A 78 -23.38 4.94 0.36
CA SER A 78 -24.39 6.00 0.16
C SER A 78 -25.81 5.57 0.54
N VAL A 79 -26.10 4.27 0.49
CA VAL A 79 -27.42 3.71 0.88
C VAL A 79 -27.57 3.74 2.40
N ARG A 80 -26.54 3.28 3.11
CA ARG A 80 -26.53 3.23 4.59
C ARG A 80 -25.97 4.50 5.23
N LYS A 81 -25.47 5.45 4.41
CA LYS A 81 -24.87 6.73 4.84
C LYS A 81 -23.78 6.55 5.89
N ARG A 82 -22.86 5.61 5.65
CA ARG A 82 -21.78 5.29 6.57
C ARG A 82 -20.46 5.06 5.85
N TYR A 83 -19.36 5.30 6.56
CA TYR A 83 -18.02 4.99 6.10
C TYR A 83 -17.64 3.57 6.48
N GLU A 84 -16.95 2.89 5.58
CA GLU A 84 -16.48 1.51 5.77
C GLU A 84 -15.03 1.40 5.32
N LEU A 85 -14.29 0.50 5.98
CA LEU A 85 -13.09 -0.11 5.41
C LEU A 85 -13.49 -1.44 4.78
N VAL A 86 -13.04 -1.64 3.55
CA VAL A 86 -13.30 -2.86 2.78
C VAL A 86 -11.98 -3.55 2.49
N TYR A 87 -11.82 -4.77 2.99
CA TYR A 87 -10.65 -5.60 2.76
C TYR A 87 -11.00 -6.74 1.81
N LEU A 88 -10.34 -6.76 0.65
CA LEU A 88 -10.49 -7.78 -0.37
C LEU A 88 -9.23 -8.63 -0.42
N VAL A 89 -9.41 -9.95 -0.52
CA VAL A 89 -8.31 -10.90 -0.70
C VAL A 89 -8.58 -11.71 -1.96
N TYR A 90 -7.68 -11.59 -2.93
CA TYR A 90 -7.71 -12.29 -4.19
C TYR A 90 -6.71 -13.45 -4.17
N ASN A 91 -7.16 -14.64 -4.52
CA ASN A 91 -6.34 -15.83 -4.62
C ASN A 91 -6.84 -16.71 -5.76
N HIS A 92 -5.99 -17.60 -6.24
CA HIS A 92 -6.39 -18.73 -7.05
C HIS A 92 -6.65 -19.96 -6.16
N ASP A 93 -7.71 -20.70 -6.46
CA ASP A 93 -7.92 -22.01 -5.83
C ASP A 93 -6.95 -23.08 -6.41
N ARG A 94 -6.94 -24.26 -5.84
CA ARG A 94 -6.09 -25.37 -6.31
C ARG A 94 -6.34 -25.79 -7.76
N LYS A 95 -7.43 -25.35 -8.37
CA LYS A 95 -7.80 -25.58 -9.77
C LYS A 95 -7.53 -24.35 -10.66
N GLY A 96 -6.83 -23.34 -10.14
CA GLY A 96 -6.54 -22.10 -10.83
C GLY A 96 -7.72 -21.15 -11.01
N ARG A 97 -8.85 -21.38 -10.30
CA ARG A 97 -10.02 -20.50 -10.39
C ARG A 97 -9.85 -19.32 -9.44
N GLU A 98 -10.18 -18.15 -9.93
CA GLU A 98 -10.16 -16.91 -9.16
C GLU A 98 -11.16 -16.97 -8.00
N LYS A 99 -10.71 -16.50 -6.85
CA LYS A 99 -11.53 -16.41 -5.63
C LYS A 99 -11.27 -15.10 -4.93
N VAL A 100 -12.31 -14.30 -4.77
CA VAL A 100 -12.27 -13.06 -3.99
C VAL A 100 -13.04 -13.25 -2.69
N LYS A 101 -12.41 -12.92 -1.57
CA LYS A 101 -13.09 -12.79 -0.27
C LYS A 101 -13.14 -11.31 0.08
N THR A 102 -14.29 -10.86 0.56
CA THR A 102 -14.52 -9.47 0.96
C THR A 102 -14.92 -9.41 2.42
N TYR A 103 -14.23 -8.56 3.17
CA TYR A 103 -14.52 -8.24 4.56
C TYR A 103 -14.86 -6.76 4.65
N ARG A 104 -15.69 -6.37 5.61
CA ARG A 104 -16.12 -4.98 5.81
C ARG A 104 -16.18 -4.66 7.28
N CYS A 105 -15.76 -3.44 7.62
CA CYS A 105 -15.92 -2.89 8.96
C CYS A 105 -16.38 -1.44 8.85
N THR A 106 -17.42 -1.07 9.60
CA THR A 106 -17.89 0.33 9.68
C THR A 106 -16.93 1.11 10.57
N ILE A 107 -16.59 2.33 10.12
CA ILE A 107 -15.72 3.23 10.85
C ILE A 107 -16.38 4.62 11.01
N PRO A 108 -16.00 5.40 12.04
CA PRO A 108 -16.37 6.80 12.14
C PRO A 108 -15.86 7.65 10.96
N SER A 109 -16.58 8.75 10.69
CA SER A 109 -16.16 9.72 9.66
C SER A 109 -14.78 10.31 9.92
N ASP A 110 -14.46 10.56 11.18
CA ASP A 110 -13.17 11.15 11.57
C ASP A 110 -12.01 10.20 11.26
N THR A 111 -12.17 8.91 11.55
CA THR A 111 -11.19 7.86 11.22
C THR A 111 -11.01 7.74 9.71
N PHE A 112 -12.10 7.84 8.94
CA PHE A 112 -12.03 7.88 7.48
C PHE A 112 -11.22 9.08 6.98
N LEU A 113 -11.46 10.27 7.52
CA LEU A 113 -10.74 11.49 7.14
C LEU A 113 -9.25 11.42 7.51
N GLU A 114 -8.94 10.97 8.73
CA GLU A 114 -7.55 10.79 9.19
C GLU A 114 -6.77 9.79 8.31
N LEU A 115 -7.38 8.67 7.91
CA LEU A 115 -6.77 7.72 6.97
C LEU A 115 -6.57 8.32 5.58
N SER A 116 -7.54 9.10 5.11
CA SER A 116 -7.47 9.78 3.82
C SER A 116 -6.34 10.81 3.80
N GLU A 117 -6.18 11.58 4.87
CA GLU A 117 -5.10 12.53 5.05
C GLU A 117 -3.72 11.84 5.11
N LEU A 118 -3.60 10.77 5.91
CA LEU A 118 -2.37 9.99 6.00
C LEU A 118 -1.89 9.51 4.63
N ILE A 119 -2.77 8.84 3.87
CA ILE A 119 -2.38 8.29 2.57
C ILE A 119 -2.10 9.39 1.56
N THR A 120 -2.86 10.45 1.56
CA THR A 120 -2.62 11.62 0.71
C THR A 120 -1.24 12.21 0.99
N ASN A 121 -0.89 12.44 2.25
CA ASN A 121 0.43 12.93 2.63
C ASN A 121 1.55 11.94 2.26
N ALA A 122 1.34 10.64 2.46
CA ALA A 122 2.32 9.62 2.09
C ALA A 122 2.58 9.58 0.57
N VAL A 123 1.52 9.70 -0.24
CA VAL A 123 1.64 9.75 -1.71
C VAL A 123 2.37 11.01 -2.15
N TYR A 124 2.04 12.18 -1.61
CA TYR A 124 2.72 13.43 -1.96
C TYR A 124 4.15 13.55 -1.39
N ALA A 125 4.49 12.82 -0.34
CA ALA A 125 5.85 12.72 0.19
C ALA A 125 6.72 11.71 -0.56
N SER A 126 6.17 10.98 -1.53
CA SER A 126 6.91 9.99 -2.32
C SER A 126 7.87 10.68 -3.30
N ALA A 127 8.95 9.99 -3.67
CA ALA A 127 9.97 10.53 -4.56
C ALA A 127 10.17 9.63 -5.79
N PRO A 128 10.31 10.20 -6.99
CA PRO A 128 10.61 9.43 -8.20
C PRO A 128 11.91 8.62 -8.06
N GLY A 129 11.93 7.40 -8.59
CA GLY A 129 13.13 6.56 -8.65
C GLY A 129 13.58 5.95 -7.32
N SER A 130 12.80 6.10 -6.25
CA SER A 130 13.16 5.55 -4.92
C SER A 130 12.93 4.05 -4.77
N VAL A 131 12.36 3.39 -5.77
CA VAL A 131 12.02 1.96 -5.70
C VAL A 131 12.93 1.14 -6.58
N VAL A 132 13.61 0.18 -5.97
CA VAL A 132 14.33 -0.88 -6.68
C VAL A 132 13.42 -2.10 -6.68
N PHE A 133 12.89 -2.44 -7.84
CA PHE A 133 12.05 -3.63 -8.00
C PHE A 133 12.92 -4.88 -8.14
N GLY A 134 12.58 -5.92 -7.38
CA GLY A 134 13.19 -7.24 -7.50
C GLY A 134 12.25 -8.24 -8.18
N ALA A 135 12.78 -9.41 -8.54
CA ALA A 135 12.01 -10.50 -9.12
C ALA A 135 11.07 -11.16 -8.09
N ASP A 136 11.46 -11.14 -6.82
CA ASP A 136 10.74 -11.77 -5.72
C ASP A 136 10.35 -10.74 -4.69
N GLY A 137 9.20 -10.91 -4.04
CA GLY A 137 8.78 -10.05 -2.96
C GLY A 137 7.33 -9.61 -3.03
N VAL A 138 7.00 -8.62 -2.21
CA VAL A 138 5.66 -8.06 -2.09
C VAL A 138 5.70 -6.57 -2.36
N PHE A 139 4.85 -6.12 -3.25
CA PHE A 139 4.60 -4.70 -3.49
C PHE A 139 3.48 -4.21 -2.60
N TYR A 140 3.70 -3.03 -2.04
CA TYR A 140 2.67 -2.25 -1.36
C TYR A 140 2.49 -0.97 -2.15
N GLU A 141 1.29 -0.76 -2.66
CA GLU A 141 0.92 0.41 -3.44
C GLU A 141 -0.15 1.19 -2.68
N PHE A 142 0.12 2.46 -2.41
CA PHE A 142 -0.78 3.38 -1.73
C PHE A 142 -1.36 4.35 -2.75
N LEU A 143 -2.66 4.52 -2.71
CA LEU A 143 -3.43 5.29 -3.68
C LEU A 143 -4.19 6.40 -2.96
N SER A 144 -4.05 7.63 -3.51
CA SER A 144 -4.87 8.77 -3.15
C SER A 144 -5.23 9.51 -4.45
N GLY A 145 -6.48 9.36 -4.91
CA GLY A 145 -6.88 9.87 -6.23
C GLY A 145 -6.42 8.99 -7.38
N GLU A 146 -6.39 9.54 -8.61
CA GLU A 146 -6.34 8.74 -9.84
C GLU A 146 -4.98 8.73 -10.56
N SER A 147 -4.10 9.71 -10.30
CA SER A 147 -2.98 9.98 -11.19
C SER A 147 -1.63 9.45 -10.74
N ILE A 148 -1.41 9.34 -9.44
CA ILE A 148 -0.14 8.89 -8.87
C ILE A 148 -0.38 7.90 -7.75
N SER A 149 0.56 6.98 -7.60
CA SER A 149 0.64 6.10 -6.44
C SER A 149 2.00 6.19 -5.79
N ALA A 150 2.05 5.86 -4.51
CA ALA A 150 3.28 5.67 -3.78
C ALA A 150 3.50 4.18 -3.55
N VAL A 151 4.70 3.71 -3.79
CA VAL A 151 5.02 2.29 -3.72
C VAL A 151 6.21 2.01 -2.83
N CYS A 152 6.20 0.85 -2.18
CA CYS A 152 7.37 0.26 -1.58
C CYS A 152 7.40 -1.24 -1.81
N TRP A 153 8.59 -1.81 -1.69
CA TRP A 153 8.84 -3.21 -1.98
C TRP A 153 9.54 -3.90 -0.82
N TRP A 154 9.00 -5.05 -0.42
CA TRP A 154 9.66 -5.95 0.50
C TRP A 154 10.47 -6.99 -0.33
N PRO A 155 11.74 -7.31 -0.02
CA PRO A 155 12.39 -7.22 1.29
C PRO A 155 13.22 -5.95 1.58
N SER A 156 13.25 -4.94 0.71
CA SER A 156 14.03 -3.73 0.98
C SER A 156 13.42 -2.85 2.09
N LEU A 157 12.22 -3.18 2.54
CA LEU A 157 11.48 -2.43 3.54
C LEU A 157 12.02 -2.71 4.96
N GLN A 158 12.52 -1.68 5.64
CA GLN A 158 12.85 -1.77 7.06
C GLN A 158 11.61 -1.50 7.92
N SER A 159 11.40 -2.35 8.94
CA SER A 159 10.21 -2.28 9.80
C SER A 159 10.09 -0.99 10.60
N ASP A 160 11.21 -0.38 10.97
CA ASP A 160 11.31 0.88 11.73
C ASP A 160 11.33 2.13 10.84
N SER A 161 11.47 1.98 9.51
CA SER A 161 11.32 3.08 8.57
C SER A 161 9.87 3.59 8.53
N ASN A 162 9.67 4.83 8.08
CA ASN A 162 8.33 5.39 7.93
C ASN A 162 7.46 4.55 6.97
N CYS A 163 8.07 4.01 5.91
CA CYS A 163 7.40 3.09 4.99
C CYS A 163 7.02 1.78 5.68
N GLY A 164 7.92 1.20 6.49
CA GLY A 164 7.67 -0.01 7.25
C GLY A 164 6.56 0.17 8.28
N ARG A 165 6.57 1.30 9.00
CA ARG A 165 5.51 1.67 9.94
C ARG A 165 4.16 1.83 9.24
N LEU A 166 4.13 2.48 8.05
CA LEU A 166 2.91 2.63 7.27
C LEU A 166 2.36 1.26 6.82
N VAL A 167 3.21 0.37 6.29
CA VAL A 167 2.81 -0.98 5.92
C VAL A 167 2.29 -1.77 7.13
N SER A 168 2.99 -1.69 8.26
CA SER A 168 2.58 -2.35 9.51
C SER A 168 1.22 -1.86 10.00
N LEU A 169 0.97 -0.55 9.97
CA LEU A 169 -0.33 0.04 10.30
C LEU A 169 -1.45 -0.55 9.42
N PHE A 170 -1.23 -0.59 8.10
CA PHE A 170 -2.23 -1.14 7.18
C PHE A 170 -2.46 -2.65 7.37
N GLN A 171 -1.43 -3.41 7.75
CA GLN A 171 -1.60 -4.82 8.11
C GLN A 171 -2.44 -5.00 9.37
N LYS A 172 -2.27 -4.13 10.39
CA LYS A 172 -3.13 -4.11 11.58
C LYS A 172 -4.58 -3.78 11.21
N LEU A 173 -4.80 -2.76 10.37
CA LEU A 173 -6.12 -2.41 9.87
C LEU A 173 -6.77 -3.56 9.07
N GLN A 174 -6.02 -4.26 8.21
CA GLN A 174 -6.52 -5.43 7.48
C GLN A 174 -6.99 -6.53 8.45
N ASN A 175 -6.25 -6.79 9.52
CA ASN A 175 -6.64 -7.76 10.53
C ASN A 175 -7.91 -7.34 11.26
N ALA A 176 -7.99 -6.09 11.72
CA ALA A 176 -9.18 -5.56 12.38
C ALA A 176 -10.43 -5.61 11.48
N VAL A 177 -10.30 -5.24 10.20
CA VAL A 177 -11.40 -5.33 9.23
C VAL A 177 -11.82 -6.79 8.99
N ARG A 178 -10.87 -7.71 8.89
CA ARG A 178 -11.16 -9.14 8.72
C ARG A 178 -11.96 -9.70 9.89
N ASP A 179 -11.63 -9.25 11.10
CA ASP A 179 -12.24 -9.68 12.34
C ASP A 179 -13.50 -8.86 12.69
N ASN A 180 -13.85 -7.85 11.86
CA ASN A 180 -14.93 -6.87 12.03
C ASN A 180 -14.85 -6.14 13.39
N ASP A 181 -13.64 -5.77 13.77
CA ASP A 181 -13.28 -5.14 15.04
C ASP A 181 -13.04 -3.64 14.85
N SER A 182 -14.09 -2.85 15.02
CA SER A 182 -14.03 -1.39 14.91
C SER A 182 -13.28 -0.73 16.07
N GLU A 183 -13.26 -1.35 17.25
CA GLU A 183 -12.58 -0.83 18.44
C GLU A 183 -11.06 -0.85 18.22
N SER A 184 -10.52 -1.99 17.76
CA SER A 184 -9.11 -2.08 17.36
C SER A 184 -8.72 -1.06 16.27
N ILE A 185 -9.64 -0.69 15.36
CA ILE A 185 -9.38 0.37 14.38
C ILE A 185 -9.26 1.73 15.08
N GLU A 186 -10.14 2.05 16.01
CA GLU A 186 -10.08 3.30 16.76
C GLU A 186 -8.82 3.41 17.63
N GLU A 187 -8.33 2.29 18.18
CA GLU A 187 -7.07 2.25 18.92
C GLU A 187 -5.83 2.59 18.06
N LEU A 188 -5.92 2.44 16.74
CA LEU A 188 -4.84 2.80 15.81
C LEU A 188 -4.79 4.29 15.46
N ARG A 189 -5.79 5.10 15.82
CA ARG A 189 -5.83 6.55 15.48
C ARG A 189 -4.59 7.34 15.95
N PRO A 190 -4.03 7.12 17.14
CA PRO A 190 -2.79 7.81 17.53
C PRO A 190 -1.62 7.49 16.59
N GLU A 191 -1.52 6.25 16.10
CA GLU A 191 -0.48 5.86 15.14
C GLU A 191 -0.72 6.48 13.76
N ILE A 192 -1.98 6.56 13.31
CA ILE A 192 -2.40 7.23 12.08
C ILE A 192 -1.97 8.71 12.13
N LYS A 193 -2.30 9.45 13.19
CA LYS A 193 -1.93 10.85 13.37
C LYS A 193 -0.42 11.04 13.40
N SER A 194 0.30 10.22 14.16
CA SER A 194 1.76 10.28 14.23
C SER A 194 2.42 10.11 12.86
N LEU A 195 1.93 9.17 12.04
CA LEU A 195 2.45 8.96 10.68
C LEU A 195 2.03 10.08 9.73
N THR A 196 0.83 10.64 9.87
CA THR A 196 0.37 11.80 9.08
C THR A 196 1.33 12.97 9.24
N GLU A 197 1.67 13.34 10.47
CA GLU A 197 2.64 14.40 10.77
C GLU A 197 4.04 14.14 10.18
N VAL A 198 4.47 12.87 10.18
CA VAL A 198 5.76 12.49 9.58
C VAL A 198 5.75 12.70 8.08
N PHE A 199 4.72 12.23 7.38
CA PHE A 199 4.64 12.37 5.93
C PHE A 199 4.36 13.81 5.51
N GLU A 200 3.61 14.58 6.28
CA GLU A 200 3.42 16.01 6.05
C GLU A 200 4.77 16.77 6.05
N LYS A 201 5.63 16.50 7.02
CA LYS A 201 6.97 17.11 7.11
C LYS A 201 7.90 16.68 5.97
N LEU A 202 7.65 15.52 5.35
CA LEU A 202 8.46 15.00 4.24
C LEU A 202 7.99 15.51 2.87
N ARG A 203 6.81 16.13 2.78
CA ARG A 203 6.36 16.76 1.54
C ARG A 203 7.31 17.89 1.16
N ALA A 204 7.73 17.93 -0.11
CA ALA A 204 8.43 19.10 -0.61
C ALA A 204 7.55 20.36 -0.42
N PRO A 205 8.11 21.51 -0.04
CA PRO A 205 7.37 22.76 -0.10
C PRO A 205 6.81 22.92 -1.52
N ILE A 206 5.54 23.26 -1.63
CA ILE A 206 4.97 23.69 -2.91
C ILE A 206 5.67 25.01 -3.18
N GLU A 207 6.60 25.05 -4.16
CA GLU A 207 7.16 26.30 -4.66
C GLU A 207 6.01 27.02 -5.38
N ASP A 208 5.59 28.16 -4.81
CA ASP A 208 4.58 29.06 -5.37
C ASP A 208 5.12 29.76 -6.64
#